data_e7341fb9de53f7ec50a974916b23539e
#
_entry.id   e7341fb9de53f7ec50a974916b23539e
#
_cell.length_a   1.000
_cell.length_b   1.000
_cell.length_c   1.000
_cell.angle_alpha   90.00
_cell.angle_beta   90.00
_cell.angle_gamma   90.00
#
_symmetry.space_group_name_H-M   'P 1'
#
loop_
_entity.id
_entity.type
_entity.pdbx_description
1 polymer ?
#
loop_
_entity_poly.entity_id
_entity_poly.type
_entity_poly.pdbx_seq_one_letter_code
_entity_poly.pdbx_strand_id
1 'polypeptide(L)'
;MLENLRLPEEDSVSFKEGLTPGLRMGQTSGAPGLLDIVVPDLPHLSNATDIDALRDEPGVQLRIVRHADQWGAPHVVILPGSRNTVGDLRFLRRTGLAGLVQKFARQCLERGAGALVGICGGLQMLGTEIADPLLIEEGGCEPGLGLLPLSTRLLAAKRLCRAAGWADASVTGAERQTVTGYEIHHGETSSLHKELLGVAGEPASGDAASAVMRVVMTDSEGRSLGWGRYDARGCARVWGSYLHGLFDEDAFRHGQQDS
;
A
#
# COMPACT_ATOMS: atom_id res chain seq x y z
N MET A 1 2.56 -31.12 -0.34
CA MET A 1 1.88 -30.97 0.95
C MET A 1 1.32 -29.56 1.03
N LEU A 2 0.17 -29.30 0.31
CA LEU A 2 -0.48 -27.98 0.25
C LEU A 2 -1.93 -28.05 0.79
N GLU A 3 -2.22 -29.06 1.63
CA GLU A 3 -3.60 -29.45 1.94
C GLU A 3 -4.30 -28.65 3.06
N ASN A 4 -3.74 -27.56 3.58
CA ASN A 4 -4.44 -26.77 4.62
C ASN A 4 -4.22 -25.26 4.50
N LEU A 5 -3.98 -24.73 3.29
CA LEU A 5 -4.03 -23.28 3.08
C LEU A 5 -5.49 -22.89 2.81
N ARG A 6 -6.28 -22.62 3.86
CA ARG A 6 -7.51 -21.84 3.70
C ARG A 6 -7.08 -20.40 3.44
N LEU A 7 -6.93 -20.05 2.16
CA LEU A 7 -6.83 -18.65 1.75
C LEU A 7 -8.23 -18.06 1.85
N PRO A 8 -8.37 -16.81 2.33
CA PRO A 8 -9.62 -16.06 2.18
C PRO A 8 -10.01 -16.05 0.70
N GLU A 9 -11.28 -16.20 0.40
CA GLU A 9 -11.77 -16.18 -0.98
C GLU A 9 -11.45 -14.82 -1.62
N GLU A 10 -10.92 -14.85 -2.84
CA GLU A 10 -10.54 -13.67 -3.63
C GLU A 10 -11.77 -12.86 -4.13
N ASP A 11 -12.90 -12.88 -3.42
CA ASP A 11 -14.16 -12.36 -3.92
C ASP A 11 -14.39 -10.88 -3.61
N SER A 12 -14.18 -10.07 -4.64
CA SER A 12 -14.57 -8.65 -4.64
C SER A 12 -16.09 -8.42 -4.59
N VAL A 13 -16.89 -9.44 -4.84
CA VAL A 13 -18.36 -9.37 -4.80
C VAL A 13 -18.84 -9.30 -3.36
N SER A 14 -18.26 -10.11 -2.46
CA SER A 14 -18.57 -10.11 -1.03
C SER A 14 -18.32 -8.78 -0.35
N PHE A 15 -17.30 -8.03 -0.77
CA PHE A 15 -17.01 -6.72 -0.22
C PHE A 15 -18.10 -5.70 -0.57
N LYS A 16 -18.65 -5.75 -1.80
CA LYS A 16 -19.72 -4.84 -2.25
C LYS A 16 -21.07 -5.16 -1.62
N GLU A 17 -21.32 -6.44 -1.30
CA GLU A 17 -22.55 -6.93 -0.67
C GLU A 17 -22.48 -6.92 0.85
N GLY A 18 -21.28 -7.09 1.43
CA GLY A 18 -21.00 -7.05 2.86
C GLY A 18 -20.79 -5.65 3.44
N LEU A 19 -21.14 -4.58 2.72
CA LEU A 19 -21.20 -3.22 3.23
C LEU A 19 -22.33 -3.10 4.25
N THR A 20 -22.12 -3.71 5.42
CA THR A 20 -23.01 -3.65 6.57
C THR A 20 -23.25 -2.20 6.99
N PRO A 21 -24.40 -1.90 7.63
CA PRO A 21 -24.78 -0.55 8.07
C PRO A 21 -23.84 -0.01 9.15
N GLY A 22 -22.73 0.52 8.78
CA GLY A 22 -21.67 1.08 9.62
C GLY A 22 -20.61 1.76 8.79
N LEU A 23 -20.44 1.31 7.54
CA LEU A 23 -19.54 1.97 6.59
C LEU A 23 -20.22 3.26 6.12
N ARG A 24 -19.72 4.40 6.58
CA ARG A 24 -20.26 5.71 6.19
C ARG A 24 -19.77 6.07 4.80
N MET A 25 -20.50 5.63 3.78
CA MET A 25 -20.30 6.09 2.42
C MET A 25 -20.66 7.59 2.31
N GLY A 26 -19.78 8.38 1.72
CA GLY A 26 -20.09 9.76 1.35
C GLY A 26 -19.83 10.83 2.40
N GLN A 27 -19.18 10.55 3.52
CA GLN A 27 -18.68 11.61 4.40
C GLN A 27 -17.42 12.25 3.83
N THR A 28 -17.39 13.59 3.80
CA THR A 28 -16.27 14.38 3.26
C THR A 28 -15.16 14.67 4.26
N SER A 29 -15.29 14.23 5.52
CA SER A 29 -14.27 14.39 6.56
C SER A 29 -14.42 13.34 7.65
N GLY A 30 -13.33 12.98 8.29
CA GLY A 30 -13.29 12.16 9.49
C GLY A 30 -13.98 12.86 10.68
N ALA A 31 -14.55 12.08 11.61
CA ALA A 31 -15.04 12.62 12.86
C ALA A 31 -13.87 13.18 13.70
N PRO A 32 -14.03 14.29 14.41
CA PRO A 32 -12.97 14.83 15.25
C PRO A 32 -12.45 13.79 16.25
N GLY A 33 -11.12 13.68 16.35
CA GLY A 33 -10.47 12.77 17.29
C GLY A 33 -10.32 11.32 16.79
N LEU A 34 -10.77 11.01 15.56
CA LEU A 34 -10.54 9.70 14.94
C LEU A 34 -9.44 9.79 13.87
N LEU A 35 -8.68 8.70 13.72
CA LEU A 35 -7.76 8.49 12.60
C LEU A 35 -8.57 8.25 11.32
N ASP A 36 -8.59 9.22 10.41
CA ASP A 36 -9.33 9.13 9.15
C ASP A 36 -8.50 8.40 8.09
N ILE A 37 -8.94 7.19 7.71
CA ILE A 37 -8.31 6.36 6.70
C ILE A 37 -9.19 6.32 5.45
N VAL A 38 -8.62 6.66 4.30
CA VAL A 38 -9.29 6.60 2.99
C VAL A 38 -8.76 5.45 2.18
N VAL A 39 -9.67 4.65 1.62
CA VAL A 39 -9.41 3.57 0.68
C VAL A 39 -10.18 3.86 -0.61
N PRO A 40 -9.53 4.04 -1.77
CA PRO A 40 -10.21 4.12 -3.05
C PRO A 40 -10.97 2.82 -3.36
N ASP A 41 -12.24 2.94 -3.78
CA ASP A 41 -13.07 1.80 -4.21
C ASP A 41 -12.68 1.38 -5.63
N LEU A 42 -11.68 0.51 -5.71
CA LEU A 42 -11.18 0.01 -6.98
C LEU A 42 -12.15 -0.99 -7.60
N PRO A 43 -12.41 -0.94 -8.92
CA PRO A 43 -13.29 -1.90 -9.62
C PRO A 43 -12.89 -3.36 -9.45
N HIS A 44 -11.57 -3.64 -9.39
CA HIS A 44 -11.01 -4.98 -9.29
C HIS A 44 -10.30 -5.21 -7.95
N LEU A 45 -10.77 -4.54 -6.89
CA LEU A 45 -10.25 -4.73 -5.54
C LEU A 45 -10.18 -6.21 -5.20
N SER A 46 -9.05 -6.64 -4.61
CA SER A 46 -8.84 -7.99 -4.11
C SER A 46 -8.36 -7.97 -2.66
N ASN A 47 -8.57 -9.09 -1.95
CA ASN A 47 -8.18 -9.23 -0.55
C ASN A 47 -8.70 -8.08 0.34
N ALA A 48 -10.00 -7.81 0.25
CA ALA A 48 -10.66 -6.77 1.05
C ALA A 48 -10.46 -6.98 2.56
N THR A 49 -10.17 -8.21 2.98
CA THR A 49 -9.83 -8.57 4.37
C THR A 49 -8.60 -7.83 4.90
N ASP A 50 -7.69 -7.35 4.04
CA ASP A 50 -6.53 -6.57 4.48
C ASP A 50 -6.89 -5.32 5.30
N ILE A 51 -8.10 -4.78 5.09
CA ILE A 51 -8.56 -3.57 5.78
C ILE A 51 -9.64 -3.83 6.85
N ASP A 52 -10.06 -5.09 7.04
CA ASP A 52 -11.12 -5.42 8.00
C ASP A 52 -10.69 -5.12 9.44
N ALA A 53 -9.45 -5.47 9.81
CA ALA A 53 -8.91 -5.17 11.13
C ALA A 53 -8.89 -3.65 11.43
N LEU A 54 -8.63 -2.81 10.41
CA LEU A 54 -8.66 -1.36 10.54
C LEU A 54 -10.09 -0.82 10.66
N ARG A 55 -11.08 -1.49 10.06
CA ARG A 55 -12.50 -1.10 10.17
C ARG A 55 -13.02 -1.25 11.59
N ASP A 56 -12.60 -2.31 12.25
CA ASP A 56 -13.06 -2.66 13.59
C ASP A 56 -12.20 -2.03 14.70
N GLU A 57 -11.13 -1.32 14.34
CA GLU A 57 -10.19 -0.71 15.28
C GLU A 57 -10.79 0.52 15.97
N PRO A 58 -10.84 0.55 17.34
CA PRO A 58 -11.25 1.73 18.07
C PRO A 58 -10.37 2.95 17.74
N GLY A 59 -10.99 4.11 17.55
CA GLY A 59 -10.26 5.34 17.20
C GLY A 59 -9.98 5.50 15.71
N VAL A 60 -10.35 4.54 14.86
CA VAL A 60 -10.23 4.60 13.40
C VAL A 60 -11.59 4.89 12.75
N GLN A 61 -11.57 5.74 11.75
CA GLN A 61 -12.67 5.90 10.79
C GLN A 61 -12.17 5.50 9.41
N LEU A 62 -12.59 4.33 8.92
CA LEU A 62 -12.31 3.87 7.58
C LEU A 62 -13.38 4.37 6.61
N ARG A 63 -12.97 5.02 5.51
CA ARG A 63 -13.86 5.52 4.47
C ARG A 63 -13.49 4.94 3.11
N ILE A 64 -14.48 4.38 2.41
CA ILE A 64 -14.34 3.94 1.02
C ILE A 64 -14.74 5.08 0.11
N VAL A 65 -13.86 5.49 -0.80
CA VAL A 65 -14.00 6.69 -1.64
C VAL A 65 -14.04 6.30 -3.12
N ARG A 66 -15.14 6.68 -3.80
CA ARG A 66 -15.35 6.47 -5.25
C ARG A 66 -15.10 7.71 -6.09
N HIS A 67 -15.33 8.87 -5.49
CA HIS A 67 -15.30 10.15 -6.19
C HIS A 67 -14.43 11.16 -5.45
N ALA A 68 -13.86 12.10 -6.21
CA ALA A 68 -12.93 13.08 -5.68
C ALA A 68 -13.55 14.00 -4.60
N ASP A 69 -14.86 14.28 -4.68
CA ASP A 69 -15.60 15.08 -3.69
C ASP A 69 -15.73 14.42 -2.32
N GLN A 70 -15.58 13.08 -2.25
CA GLN A 70 -15.60 12.31 -1.01
C GLN A 70 -14.24 12.27 -0.31
N TRP A 71 -13.17 12.79 -0.92
CA TRP A 71 -11.79 12.63 -0.43
C TRP A 71 -11.57 13.21 0.97
N GLY A 72 -12.02 14.43 1.19
CA GLY A 72 -11.83 15.12 2.47
C GLY A 72 -10.36 15.43 2.78
N ALA A 73 -9.99 15.24 4.06
CA ALA A 73 -8.64 15.48 4.57
C ALA A 73 -8.15 14.24 5.38
N PRO A 74 -7.84 13.12 4.71
CA PRO A 74 -7.44 11.90 5.39
C PRO A 74 -6.10 12.05 6.11
N HIS A 75 -5.92 11.25 7.16
CA HIS A 75 -4.62 11.06 7.82
C HIS A 75 -3.81 9.95 7.13
N VAL A 76 -4.49 8.90 6.65
CA VAL A 76 -3.88 7.79 5.94
C VAL A 76 -4.67 7.48 4.68
N VAL A 77 -3.96 7.12 3.61
CA VAL A 77 -4.56 6.60 2.37
C VAL A 77 -3.99 5.22 2.11
N ILE A 78 -4.85 4.23 1.87
CA ILE A 78 -4.44 2.88 1.51
C ILE A 78 -4.89 2.57 0.10
N LEU A 79 -3.95 2.32 -0.81
CA LEU A 79 -4.21 1.70 -2.10
C LEU A 79 -4.25 0.19 -1.90
N PRO A 80 -5.41 -0.45 -2.04
CA PRO A 80 -5.56 -1.88 -1.74
C PRO A 80 -5.02 -2.77 -2.85
N GLY A 81 -5.04 -4.08 -2.63
CA GLY A 81 -4.77 -5.08 -3.64
C GLY A 81 -5.74 -5.00 -4.83
N SER A 82 -5.30 -5.44 -5.98
CA SER A 82 -6.08 -5.46 -7.22
C SER A 82 -5.80 -6.72 -8.02
N ARG A 83 -6.85 -7.24 -8.71
CA ARG A 83 -6.73 -8.33 -9.68
C ARG A 83 -6.53 -7.82 -11.11
N ASN A 84 -6.69 -6.53 -11.32
CA ASN A 84 -6.39 -5.84 -12.57
C ASN A 84 -5.80 -4.47 -12.25
N THR A 85 -4.52 -4.47 -11.94
CA THR A 85 -3.78 -3.29 -11.49
C THR A 85 -3.74 -2.20 -12.55
N VAL A 86 -3.59 -2.60 -13.83
CA VAL A 86 -3.60 -1.69 -14.99
C VAL A 86 -4.95 -1.01 -15.13
N GLY A 87 -6.05 -1.78 -15.10
CA GLY A 87 -7.41 -1.27 -15.21
C GLY A 87 -7.77 -0.33 -14.06
N ASP A 88 -7.39 -0.68 -12.84
CA ASP A 88 -7.65 0.13 -11.65
C ASP A 88 -6.80 1.41 -11.63
N LEU A 89 -5.57 1.39 -12.11
CA LEU A 89 -4.76 2.58 -12.27
C LEU A 89 -5.38 3.56 -13.28
N ARG A 90 -5.92 3.07 -14.40
CA ARG A 90 -6.70 3.86 -15.35
C ARG A 90 -7.99 4.42 -14.73
N PHE A 91 -8.65 3.63 -13.88
CA PHE A 91 -9.82 4.08 -13.12
C PHE A 91 -9.46 5.24 -12.20
N LEU A 92 -8.39 5.15 -11.40
CA LEU A 92 -7.93 6.23 -10.53
C LEU A 92 -7.67 7.53 -11.32
N ARG A 93 -7.13 7.44 -12.54
CA ARG A 93 -6.91 8.61 -13.40
C ARG A 93 -8.20 9.20 -13.91
N ARG A 94 -9.11 8.38 -14.44
CA ARG A 94 -10.40 8.84 -14.98
C ARG A 94 -11.27 9.53 -13.92
N THR A 95 -11.21 9.08 -12.67
CA THR A 95 -11.99 9.64 -11.57
C THR A 95 -11.33 10.83 -10.88
N GLY A 96 -10.09 11.18 -11.27
CA GLY A 96 -9.29 12.23 -10.65
C GLY A 96 -8.66 11.83 -9.30
N LEU A 97 -8.92 10.61 -8.80
CA LEU A 97 -8.36 10.11 -7.54
C LEU A 97 -6.85 9.99 -7.60
N ALA A 98 -6.25 9.64 -8.77
CA ALA A 98 -4.81 9.59 -8.94
C ALA A 98 -4.11 10.89 -8.56
N GLY A 99 -4.65 12.04 -9.00
CA GLY A 99 -4.11 13.36 -8.66
C GLY A 99 -4.20 13.69 -7.17
N LEU A 100 -5.27 13.23 -6.51
CA LEU A 100 -5.45 13.39 -5.05
C LEU A 100 -4.46 12.52 -4.28
N VAL A 101 -4.26 11.26 -4.68
CA VAL A 101 -3.24 10.36 -4.09
C VAL A 101 -1.84 10.97 -4.22
N GLN A 102 -1.47 11.46 -5.43
CA GLN A 102 -0.17 12.09 -5.65
C GLN A 102 0.03 13.36 -4.83
N LYS A 103 -1.01 14.20 -4.73
CA LYS A 103 -0.97 15.41 -3.89
C LYS A 103 -0.81 15.04 -2.42
N PHE A 104 -1.57 14.06 -1.94
CA PHE A 104 -1.51 13.57 -0.56
C PHE A 104 -0.11 13.03 -0.23
N ALA A 105 0.47 12.18 -1.09
CA ALA A 105 1.82 11.65 -0.92
C ALA A 105 2.87 12.77 -0.76
N ARG A 106 2.82 13.79 -1.61
CA ARG A 106 3.72 14.96 -1.48
C ARG A 106 3.55 15.66 -0.14
N GLN A 107 2.29 15.88 0.27
CA GLN A 107 2.00 16.52 1.57
C GLN A 107 2.52 15.71 2.75
N CYS A 108 2.41 14.37 2.72
CA CYS A 108 2.96 13.50 3.77
C CYS A 108 4.48 13.66 3.89
N LEU A 109 5.19 13.65 2.76
CA LEU A 109 6.65 13.81 2.73
C LEU A 109 7.10 15.19 3.17
N GLU A 110 6.41 16.26 2.74
CA GLU A 110 6.76 17.66 3.06
C GLU A 110 6.45 18.02 4.50
N ARG A 111 5.30 17.58 5.02
CA ARG A 111 4.82 17.95 6.37
C ARG A 111 5.32 17.00 7.45
N GLY A 112 5.80 15.83 7.09
CA GLY A 112 6.18 14.76 8.02
C GLY A 112 4.99 14.23 8.83
N ALA A 113 3.80 14.19 8.23
CA ALA A 113 2.57 13.72 8.87
C ALA A 113 1.68 12.99 7.87
N GLY A 114 0.97 11.96 8.35
CA GLY A 114 0.16 11.07 7.54
C GLY A 114 0.99 10.01 6.81
N ALA A 115 0.32 9.07 6.15
CA ALA A 115 0.97 8.02 5.36
C ALA A 115 0.14 7.60 4.15
N LEU A 116 0.82 7.29 3.04
CA LEU A 116 0.26 6.59 1.88
C LEU A 116 0.82 5.17 1.84
N VAL A 117 -0.07 4.21 1.86
CA VAL A 117 0.27 2.77 1.88
C VAL A 117 -0.24 2.09 0.62
N GLY A 118 0.56 1.23 0.00
CA GLY A 118 0.15 0.38 -1.13
C GLY A 118 0.28 -1.09 -0.78
N ILE A 119 -0.80 -1.86 -0.90
CA ILE A 119 -0.77 -3.30 -0.67
C ILE A 119 -0.84 -4.03 -2.01
N CYS A 120 0.10 -4.92 -2.30
CA CYS A 120 0.14 -5.78 -3.49
C CYS A 120 -0.02 -4.96 -4.80
N GLY A 121 -1.16 -5.01 -5.48
CA GLY A 121 -1.46 -4.16 -6.63
C GLY A 121 -1.32 -2.68 -6.33
N GLY A 122 -1.69 -2.24 -5.12
CA GLY A 122 -1.48 -0.87 -4.65
C GLY A 122 0.00 -0.47 -4.61
N LEU A 123 0.90 -1.36 -4.17
CA LEU A 123 2.35 -1.12 -4.26
C LEU A 123 2.79 -0.97 -5.73
N GLN A 124 2.30 -1.84 -6.63
CA GLN A 124 2.62 -1.75 -8.05
C GLN A 124 2.18 -0.40 -8.65
N MET A 125 0.98 0.08 -8.26
CA MET A 125 0.46 1.40 -8.68
C MET A 125 1.33 2.56 -8.20
N LEU A 126 1.97 2.46 -7.03
CA LEU A 126 2.89 3.50 -6.52
C LEU A 126 4.15 3.64 -7.38
N GLY A 127 4.52 2.63 -8.15
CA GLY A 127 5.69 2.60 -9.02
C GLY A 127 5.65 3.62 -10.16
N THR A 128 6.65 3.57 -11.01
CA THR A 128 6.78 4.43 -12.21
C THR A 128 6.06 3.82 -13.41
N GLU A 129 6.04 2.48 -13.51
CA GLU A 129 5.37 1.80 -14.61
C GLU A 129 4.99 0.35 -14.23
N ILE A 130 3.99 -0.16 -14.92
CA ILE A 130 3.56 -1.55 -14.91
C ILE A 130 3.57 -2.05 -16.35
N ALA A 131 4.49 -2.96 -16.67
CA ALA A 131 4.58 -3.60 -17.98
C ALA A 131 3.86 -4.95 -17.96
N ASP A 132 2.91 -5.13 -18.88
CA ASP A 132 2.15 -6.37 -19.08
C ASP A 132 2.36 -6.94 -20.50
N PRO A 133 3.56 -7.45 -20.81
CA PRO A 133 3.90 -7.92 -22.15
C PRO A 133 3.18 -9.23 -22.51
N LEU A 134 2.59 -9.91 -21.56
CA LEU A 134 1.97 -11.24 -21.73
C LEU A 134 0.43 -11.19 -21.69
N LEU A 135 -0.16 -9.99 -21.62
CA LEU A 135 -1.62 -9.83 -21.52
C LEU A 135 -2.21 -10.58 -20.29
N ILE A 136 -1.50 -10.51 -19.16
CA ILE A 136 -1.97 -11.10 -17.91
C ILE A 136 -3.21 -10.36 -17.40
N GLU A 137 -3.22 -9.02 -17.58
CA GLU A 137 -4.34 -8.14 -17.28
C GLU A 137 -4.87 -7.51 -18.58
N GLU A 138 -4.44 -6.30 -18.93
CA GLU A 138 -4.91 -5.57 -20.11
C GLU A 138 -3.84 -5.39 -21.19
N GLY A 139 -2.63 -5.83 -20.91
CA GLY A 139 -1.47 -5.74 -21.79
C GLY A 139 -0.87 -4.35 -21.92
N GLY A 140 0.28 -4.31 -22.55
CA GLY A 140 1.01 -3.07 -22.82
C GLY A 140 1.88 -2.60 -21.66
N CYS A 141 2.04 -1.28 -21.58
CA CYS A 141 2.80 -0.63 -20.51
C CYS A 141 1.98 0.56 -20.01
N GLU A 142 1.67 0.58 -18.72
CA GLU A 142 0.90 1.62 -18.08
C GLU A 142 1.80 2.42 -17.13
N PRO A 143 1.91 3.76 -17.26
CA PRO A 143 2.63 4.57 -16.30
C PRO A 143 2.01 4.39 -14.90
N GLY A 144 2.83 4.23 -13.86
CA GLY A 144 2.40 4.22 -12.48
C GLY A 144 2.09 5.62 -11.94
N LEU A 145 1.91 5.74 -10.63
CA LEU A 145 1.72 7.03 -9.97
C LEU A 145 3.04 7.80 -9.78
N GLY A 146 4.19 7.15 -10.02
CA GLY A 146 5.53 7.76 -9.97
C GLY A 146 5.95 8.19 -8.56
N LEU A 147 5.42 7.54 -7.53
CA LEU A 147 5.67 7.88 -6.13
C LEU A 147 6.84 7.09 -5.53
N LEU A 148 7.07 5.88 -6.02
CA LEU A 148 8.24 5.06 -5.73
C LEU A 148 9.02 4.79 -7.01
N PRO A 149 10.37 4.82 -7.04
CA PRO A 149 11.20 4.50 -8.21
C PRO A 149 11.26 2.99 -8.43
N LEU A 150 10.10 2.38 -8.62
CA LEU A 150 9.89 0.96 -8.86
C LEU A 150 9.28 0.77 -10.25
N SER A 151 9.69 -0.29 -10.93
CA SER A 151 9.04 -0.79 -12.15
C SER A 151 8.57 -2.22 -11.91
N THR A 152 7.34 -2.52 -12.32
CA THR A 152 6.75 -3.85 -12.21
C THR A 152 6.55 -4.44 -13.60
N ARG A 153 6.97 -5.70 -13.78
CA ARG A 153 6.71 -6.48 -14.99
C ARG A 153 5.82 -7.67 -14.62
N LEU A 154 4.61 -7.70 -15.16
CA LEU A 154 3.69 -8.82 -14.94
C LEU A 154 4.19 -10.07 -15.65
N LEU A 155 4.12 -11.21 -14.96
CA LEU A 155 4.59 -12.52 -15.41
C LEU A 155 3.45 -13.54 -15.29
N ALA A 156 3.48 -14.57 -16.14
CA ALA A 156 2.48 -15.63 -16.10
C ALA A 156 2.53 -16.42 -14.76
N ALA A 157 3.73 -16.59 -14.19
CA ALA A 157 3.88 -17.23 -12.89
C ALA A 157 3.30 -16.36 -11.78
N LYS A 158 2.36 -16.91 -11.02
CA LYS A 158 1.81 -16.29 -9.82
C LYS A 158 2.67 -16.70 -8.62
N ARG A 159 3.10 -15.71 -7.84
CA ARG A 159 3.72 -15.98 -6.54
C ARG A 159 2.62 -16.20 -5.52
N LEU A 160 2.67 -17.33 -4.83
CA LEU A 160 1.76 -17.68 -3.74
C LEU A 160 2.57 -18.34 -2.64
N CYS A 161 2.82 -17.62 -1.56
CA CYS A 161 3.54 -18.16 -0.41
C CYS A 161 3.17 -17.44 0.88
N ARG A 162 3.30 -18.14 2.01
CA ARG A 162 3.36 -17.47 3.31
C ARG A 162 4.68 -16.76 3.42
N ALA A 163 4.67 -15.57 4.02
CA ALA A 163 5.85 -14.79 4.29
C ALA A 163 5.82 -14.30 5.74
N ALA A 164 6.98 -14.32 6.36
CA ALA A 164 7.23 -13.77 7.67
C ALA A 164 8.54 -12.99 7.63
N GLY A 165 8.62 -11.92 8.38
CA GLY A 165 9.79 -11.07 8.35
C GLY A 165 9.68 -9.92 9.33
N TRP A 166 10.25 -8.79 8.97
CA TRP A 166 10.31 -7.62 9.82
C TRP A 166 9.99 -6.35 9.05
N ALA A 167 9.21 -5.48 9.70
CA ALA A 167 9.02 -4.10 9.29
C ALA A 167 10.02 -3.21 10.04
N ASP A 168 10.59 -2.25 9.33
CA ASP A 168 11.53 -1.26 9.87
C ASP A 168 10.82 -0.27 10.80
N ALA A 169 11.54 0.27 11.79
CA ALA A 169 11.04 1.29 12.72
C ALA A 169 10.48 2.54 12.03
N SER A 170 10.96 2.86 10.83
CA SER A 170 10.45 3.99 10.04
C SER A 170 9.00 3.84 9.60
N VAL A 171 8.50 2.61 9.52
CA VAL A 171 7.10 2.29 9.21
C VAL A 171 6.29 2.14 10.49
N THR A 172 6.86 1.52 11.52
CA THR A 172 6.15 1.19 12.76
C THR A 172 6.14 2.32 13.79
N GLY A 173 6.93 3.35 13.58
CA GLY A 173 7.02 4.53 14.46
C GLY A 173 7.87 4.36 15.71
N ALA A 174 8.21 3.14 16.12
CA ALA A 174 8.95 2.90 17.37
C ALA A 174 10.14 1.95 17.16
N GLU A 175 9.87 0.65 17.11
CA GLU A 175 10.88 -0.38 16.96
C GLU A 175 10.61 -1.26 15.74
N ARG A 176 11.63 -1.97 15.27
CA ARG A 176 11.46 -3.02 14.25
C ARG A 176 10.49 -4.08 14.76
N GLN A 177 9.45 -4.37 13.99
CA GLN A 177 8.41 -5.33 14.38
C GLN A 177 8.39 -6.53 13.44
N THR A 178 8.02 -7.67 13.98
CA THR A 178 7.71 -8.85 13.20
C THR A 178 6.42 -8.65 12.43
N VAL A 179 6.39 -9.12 11.18
CA VAL A 179 5.21 -9.15 10.33
C VAL A 179 5.04 -10.53 9.75
N THR A 180 3.79 -10.97 9.67
CA THR A 180 3.42 -12.24 9.06
C THR A 180 2.28 -12.02 8.07
N GLY A 181 2.15 -12.92 7.12
CA GLY A 181 1.08 -12.83 6.13
C GLY A 181 1.33 -13.75 4.94
N TYR A 182 0.85 -13.35 3.78
CA TYR A 182 1.05 -14.09 2.55
C TYR A 182 1.25 -13.14 1.36
N GLU A 183 1.99 -13.60 0.37
CA GLU A 183 2.13 -12.95 -0.93
C GLU A 183 1.29 -13.70 -1.95
N ILE A 184 0.48 -12.95 -2.72
CA ILE A 184 -0.31 -13.48 -3.82
C ILE A 184 -0.37 -12.43 -4.94
N HIS A 185 0.56 -12.51 -5.90
CA HIS A 185 0.65 -11.53 -6.98
C HIS A 185 1.26 -12.10 -8.25
N HIS A 186 0.96 -11.47 -9.37
CA HIS A 186 1.69 -11.62 -10.62
C HIS A 186 2.78 -10.55 -10.71
N GLY A 187 3.91 -10.93 -11.32
CA GLY A 187 4.95 -10.00 -11.67
C GLY A 187 6.09 -9.88 -10.65
N GLU A 188 7.14 -9.25 -11.15
CA GLU A 188 8.33 -8.90 -10.41
C GLU A 188 8.50 -7.39 -10.38
N THR A 189 8.79 -6.86 -9.20
CA THR A 189 9.08 -5.44 -9.02
C THR A 189 10.56 -5.25 -8.75
N SER A 190 11.15 -4.33 -9.49
CA SER A 190 12.56 -3.96 -9.38
C SER A 190 12.71 -2.46 -9.12
N SER A 191 13.75 -2.11 -8.38
CA SER A 191 14.16 -0.71 -8.23
C SER A 191 14.84 -0.23 -9.49
N LEU A 192 14.49 0.97 -9.95
CA LEU A 192 15.13 1.63 -11.08
C LEU A 192 16.56 2.13 -10.76
N HIS A 193 16.87 2.26 -9.47
CA HIS A 193 18.17 2.74 -8.99
C HIS A 193 18.80 1.71 -8.05
N LYS A 194 19.52 0.73 -8.59
CA LYS A 194 20.26 -0.25 -7.78
C LYS A 194 21.27 0.38 -6.81
N GLU A 195 21.75 1.59 -7.12
CA GLU A 195 22.74 2.31 -6.30
C GLU A 195 22.12 3.12 -5.16
N LEU A 196 20.80 3.33 -5.16
CA LEU A 196 20.08 4.06 -4.11
C LEU A 196 19.43 3.16 -3.05
N LEU A 197 19.66 1.86 -3.11
CA LEU A 197 19.34 0.94 -2.02
C LEU A 197 20.41 1.12 -0.93
N GLY A 198 20.32 2.23 -0.20
CA GLY A 198 21.15 2.44 0.98
C GLY A 198 20.98 1.28 1.95
N VAL A 199 22.09 0.67 2.34
CA VAL A 199 22.16 -0.26 3.47
C VAL A 199 21.59 0.48 4.68
N ALA A 200 20.67 -0.14 5.41
CA ALA A 200 20.10 0.42 6.62
C ALA A 200 21.22 0.95 7.54
N GLY A 201 21.27 2.25 7.77
CA GLY A 201 22.19 2.83 8.74
C GLY A 201 23.03 4.05 8.32
N GLU A 202 23.11 4.43 7.04
CA GLU A 202 23.88 5.63 6.68
C GLU A 202 22.96 6.80 6.27
N PRO A 203 23.08 7.99 6.92
CA PRO A 203 22.34 9.17 6.50
C PRO A 203 22.92 9.71 5.19
N ALA A 204 22.10 9.82 4.16
CA ALA A 204 22.46 10.55 2.95
C ALA A 204 22.53 12.04 3.30
N SER A 205 23.67 12.67 3.06
CA SER A 205 23.89 14.10 3.23
C SER A 205 23.46 14.86 1.97
N GLY A 206 22.61 15.89 2.13
CA GLY A 206 22.23 16.83 1.08
C GLY A 206 20.75 16.80 0.69
N ASP A 207 20.30 17.74 -0.14
CA ASP A 207 18.91 17.89 -0.66
C ASP A 207 18.33 16.65 -1.37
N ALA A 208 19.15 15.62 -1.62
CA ALA A 208 18.77 14.32 -2.14
C ALA A 208 18.07 13.40 -1.09
N ALA A 209 18.09 13.73 0.20
CA ALA A 209 17.55 12.86 1.25
C ALA A 209 16.03 12.58 1.10
N SER A 210 15.27 13.52 0.54
CA SER A 210 13.83 13.37 0.27
C SER A 210 13.52 12.43 -0.91
N ALA A 211 14.50 12.04 -1.72
CA ALA A 211 14.31 11.21 -2.91
C ALA A 211 14.71 9.74 -2.69
N VAL A 212 15.31 9.40 -1.57
CA VAL A 212 15.86 8.05 -1.33
C VAL A 212 14.74 7.09 -0.97
N MET A 213 14.55 6.08 -1.81
CA MET A 213 13.75 4.91 -1.48
C MET A 213 14.61 3.88 -0.74
N ARG A 214 14.04 3.25 0.30
CA ARG A 214 14.69 2.16 1.02
C ARG A 214 13.75 0.97 1.14
N VAL A 215 14.32 -0.20 1.43
CA VAL A 215 13.56 -1.37 1.84
C VAL A 215 13.01 -1.12 3.24
N VAL A 216 11.70 -1.24 3.41
CA VAL A 216 11.00 -1.05 4.69
C VAL A 216 10.56 -2.36 5.33
N MET A 217 10.54 -3.45 4.56
CA MET A 217 10.22 -4.79 5.05
C MET A 217 11.09 -5.83 4.38
N THR A 218 11.56 -6.79 5.16
CA THR A 218 12.38 -7.92 4.68
C THR A 218 11.91 -9.22 5.31
N ASP A 219 12.04 -10.34 4.59
CA ASP A 219 11.85 -11.67 5.17
C ASP A 219 13.11 -12.16 5.92
N SER A 220 13.03 -13.39 6.43
CA SER A 220 14.13 -14.03 7.16
C SER A 220 15.38 -14.32 6.31
N GLU A 221 15.24 -14.33 4.98
CA GLU A 221 16.33 -14.55 4.03
C GLU A 221 16.92 -13.23 3.51
N GLY A 222 16.39 -12.08 3.98
CA GLY A 222 16.80 -10.74 3.56
C GLY A 222 16.18 -10.30 2.24
N ARG A 223 15.17 -11.02 1.72
CA ARG A 223 14.43 -10.61 0.53
C ARG A 223 13.52 -9.43 0.87
N SER A 224 13.46 -8.45 -0.02
CA SER A 224 12.61 -7.27 0.15
C SER A 224 11.13 -7.65 -0.01
N LEU A 225 10.32 -7.34 1.00
CA LEU A 225 8.87 -7.47 1.02
C LEU A 225 8.15 -6.14 0.81
N GLY A 226 8.85 -5.03 1.00
CA GLY A 226 8.27 -3.69 0.85
C GLY A 226 9.32 -2.60 0.72
N TRP A 227 8.89 -1.47 0.16
CA TRP A 227 9.73 -0.29 -0.12
C TRP A 227 9.02 0.97 0.28
N GLY A 228 9.78 2.01 0.66
CA GLY A 228 9.23 3.28 1.06
C GLY A 228 10.12 4.49 0.82
N ARG A 229 9.50 5.67 0.75
CA ARG A 229 10.12 6.98 0.75
C ARG A 229 9.88 7.66 2.09
N TYR A 230 10.87 8.44 2.50
CA TYR A 230 11.01 8.97 3.84
C TYR A 230 10.82 10.48 3.86
N ASP A 231 10.25 10.98 4.95
CA ASP A 231 10.30 12.41 5.28
C ASP A 231 11.67 12.80 5.84
N ALA A 232 11.85 14.08 6.12
CA ALA A 232 13.09 14.62 6.69
C ALA A 232 13.41 14.09 8.11
N ARG A 233 12.45 13.47 8.78
CA ARG A 233 12.62 12.87 10.11
C ARG A 233 12.98 11.39 10.04
N GLY A 234 13.03 10.81 8.85
CA GLY A 234 13.33 9.40 8.65
C GLY A 234 12.14 8.47 8.82
N CYS A 235 10.91 8.98 8.82
CA CYS A 235 9.70 8.17 8.80
C CYS A 235 9.28 7.85 7.36
N ALA A 236 8.90 6.60 7.09
CA ALA A 236 8.40 6.19 5.79
C ALA A 236 6.97 6.69 5.61
N ARG A 237 6.77 7.74 4.80
CA ARG A 237 5.47 8.37 4.57
C ARG A 237 4.75 7.85 3.33
N VAL A 238 5.49 7.34 2.37
CA VAL A 238 4.94 6.68 1.17
C VAL A 238 5.61 5.32 1.06
N TRP A 239 4.86 4.26 1.29
CA TRP A 239 5.42 2.91 1.28
C TRP A 239 4.41 1.88 0.77
N GLY A 240 4.88 0.69 0.47
CA GLY A 240 4.02 -0.43 0.13
C GLY A 240 4.71 -1.77 0.29
N SER A 241 3.90 -2.81 0.36
CA SER A 241 4.33 -4.19 0.54
C SER A 241 3.51 -5.15 -0.31
N TYR A 242 4.10 -6.29 -0.65
CA TYR A 242 3.38 -7.43 -1.22
C TYR A 242 2.68 -8.29 -0.17
N LEU A 243 2.93 -8.02 1.11
CA LEU A 243 2.40 -8.81 2.21
C LEU A 243 0.93 -8.45 2.47
N HIS A 244 0.05 -9.43 2.31
CA HIS A 244 -1.34 -9.39 2.72
C HIS A 244 -1.47 -9.85 4.18
N GLY A 245 -2.53 -9.39 4.87
CA GLY A 245 -2.75 -9.66 6.30
C GLY A 245 -1.87 -8.81 7.21
N LEU A 246 -1.23 -7.77 6.69
CA LEU A 246 -0.27 -6.95 7.43
C LEU A 246 -0.90 -6.25 8.65
N PHE A 247 -2.16 -5.84 8.53
CA PHE A 247 -2.89 -5.16 9.61
C PHE A 247 -3.58 -6.11 10.60
N ASP A 248 -3.49 -7.43 10.40
CA ASP A 248 -4.05 -8.41 11.34
C ASP A 248 -3.21 -8.48 12.64
N GLU A 249 -1.92 -8.14 12.55
CA GLU A 249 -1.01 -8.09 13.70
C GLU A 249 -1.22 -6.81 14.52
N ASP A 250 -1.72 -6.96 15.75
CA ASP A 250 -2.02 -5.84 16.66
C ASP A 250 -0.83 -4.90 16.86
N ALA A 251 0.36 -5.45 17.07
CA ALA A 251 1.57 -4.67 17.30
C ALA A 251 1.90 -3.76 16.09
N PHE A 252 1.77 -4.27 14.87
CA PHE A 252 1.99 -3.49 13.66
C PHE A 252 0.91 -2.41 13.47
N ARG A 253 -0.36 -2.77 13.70
CA ARG A 253 -1.51 -1.87 13.53
C ARG A 253 -1.45 -0.69 14.51
N HIS A 254 -1.13 -0.93 15.79
CA HIS A 254 -1.05 0.11 16.82
C HIS A 254 0.18 1.02 16.63
N GLY A 255 1.31 0.50 16.17
CA GLY A 255 2.47 1.33 15.85
C GLY A 255 2.22 2.38 14.78
N GLN A 256 1.22 2.18 13.90
CA GLN A 256 0.83 3.16 12.89
C GLN A 256 0.01 4.33 13.45
N GLN A 257 -0.61 4.19 14.63
CA GLN A 257 -1.47 5.22 15.22
C GLN A 257 -0.67 6.32 15.94
N ASP A 258 0.51 6.01 16.42
CA ASP A 258 1.38 6.91 17.18
C ASP A 258 2.40 7.67 16.29
N SER A 259 2.40 7.48 14.97
CA SER A 259 3.36 8.03 13.99
C SER A 259 2.74 9.16 13.17
#